data_57f59bfe65cbc66d2db5e7a93f4607d2
#
_entry.id   57f59bfe65cbc66d2db5e7a93f4607d2
#
_cell.length_a   1.000
_cell.length_b   1.000
_cell.length_c   1.000
_cell.angle_alpha   90.00
_cell.angle_beta   90.00
_cell.angle_gamma   90.00
#
_symmetry.space_group_name_H-M   'P 1'
#
loop_
_entity.id
_entity.type
_entity.pdbx_description
1 polymer ?
#
loop_
_entity_poly.entity_id
_entity_poly.type
_entity_poly.pdbx_seq_one_letter_code
_entity_poly.pdbx_strand_id
1 'polypeptide(L)'
;IKNPLGGPIWIKKSLGLKASGTCSLKIEGVYKSPDFVIGETDLQDWKRRISETTVPWLEIRGKHFAFTVQKDRVLDNLESISSTLQEVGKEWDEAIEEFFFEYYGLKIDKDAEEKERAPEFPFRVVLDVQVLGNLYLRNSDYAIVAINNTYMLEEMLNLRTLRIGNSVALLSAINSMCTYRSRNNPWPADYRTVANAIPLYRIGKKNFSKENAFGEIFPGEENITTLFPKAIEYAMADSSKWAKEDAATKYDDKTAYKAFDLLSLIQLANYDDNNWEAMKYLNLKAKEERSIDNSTLSYAFRMLCDYFKQNLCPFFDYWGVEQLDEDRKYAEQYPLMDKKIWEYNPLNPQQLKDYDVSSYCYRHSRRDWKVSAYDKGYGINYDGDSRKPEYLIDGEKKTNWSSGKINDKPLELPYYIIFDLNKVSDIDGVYLANGYSNQCLADVHVEYIGSEVADPYDINAPWETLLQVTDPNVVRANLKNERFFDCPRTQARYLRLKISNPNTIVF
;
A
#
# COMPACT_ATOMS: atom_id res chain seq x y z
N ILE A 1 38.62 11.01 22.20
CA ILE A 1 37.47 11.73 21.62
C ILE A 1 37.46 13.10 22.28
N LYS A 2 37.57 14.17 21.49
CA LYS A 2 37.48 15.55 22.00
C LYS A 2 36.25 16.21 21.32
N ASN A 3 35.18 16.35 22.08
CA ASN A 3 34.03 17.15 21.66
C ASN A 3 33.84 18.28 22.70
N PRO A 4 33.93 19.55 22.33
CA PRO A 4 33.81 20.67 23.26
C PRO A 4 32.43 20.78 23.91
N LEU A 5 31.40 20.17 23.30
CA LEU A 5 30.03 20.12 23.83
C LEU A 5 29.79 18.89 24.70
N GLY A 6 30.78 18.03 24.89
CA GLY A 6 30.58 16.73 25.51
C GLY A 6 29.79 15.78 24.60
N GLY A 7 29.32 14.70 25.20
CA GLY A 7 28.44 13.72 24.51
C GLY A 7 28.53 12.35 25.19
N PRO A 8 27.49 11.54 25.09
CA PRO A 8 27.49 10.18 25.60
C PRO A 8 28.41 9.27 24.79
N ILE A 9 29.04 8.33 25.48
CA ILE A 9 29.83 7.26 24.89
C ILE A 9 29.10 5.94 25.14
N TRP A 10 28.71 5.29 24.06
CA TRP A 10 28.07 3.97 24.16
C TRP A 10 29.05 2.88 23.78
N ILE A 11 29.07 1.84 24.61
CA ILE A 11 29.85 0.63 24.35
C ILE A 11 28.85 -0.46 23.97
N LYS A 12 28.95 -0.91 22.73
CA LYS A 12 28.06 -1.94 22.19
C LYS A 12 28.82 -3.27 22.09
N LYS A 13 28.29 -4.32 22.70
CA LYS A 13 28.76 -5.69 22.52
C LYS A 13 27.84 -6.39 21.52
N SER A 14 28.34 -6.77 20.37
CA SER A 14 27.58 -7.60 19.43
C SER A 14 27.63 -9.07 19.90
N LEU A 15 26.46 -9.69 20.06
CA LEU A 15 26.31 -11.11 20.39
C LEU A 15 26.46 -12.03 19.17
N GLY A 16 26.54 -11.47 17.95
CA GLY A 16 26.62 -12.25 16.69
C GLY A 16 27.92 -13.01 16.48
N LEU A 17 28.95 -12.81 17.32
CA LEU A 17 30.17 -13.59 17.32
C LEU A 17 30.11 -14.54 18.50
N LYS A 18 30.22 -15.85 18.25
CA LYS A 18 30.40 -16.91 19.26
C LYS A 18 31.77 -16.77 19.98
N ALA A 19 32.11 -15.57 20.39
CA ALA A 19 33.31 -15.31 21.15
C ALA A 19 33.03 -15.59 22.63
N SER A 20 33.50 -16.72 23.13
CA SER A 20 33.62 -16.97 24.57
C SER A 20 34.82 -16.19 25.09
N GLY A 21 34.60 -15.29 26.03
CA GLY A 21 35.67 -14.55 26.68
C GLY A 21 35.17 -13.29 27.38
N THR A 22 35.86 -12.83 28.37
CA THR A 22 35.66 -11.54 29.03
C THR A 22 36.55 -10.50 28.37
N CYS A 23 35.95 -9.36 27.95
CA CYS A 23 36.69 -8.19 27.54
C CYS A 23 36.62 -7.16 28.66
N SER A 24 37.80 -6.72 29.13
CA SER A 24 37.91 -5.63 30.11
C SER A 24 38.18 -4.33 29.36
N LEU A 25 37.36 -3.33 29.59
CA LEU A 25 37.53 -1.99 29.03
C LEU A 25 37.77 -1.01 30.16
N LYS A 26 38.91 -0.31 30.10
CA LYS A 26 39.23 0.79 31.01
C LYS A 26 38.88 2.10 30.32
N ILE A 27 38.00 2.90 30.93
CA ILE A 27 37.59 4.21 30.42
C ILE A 27 38.03 5.25 31.46
N GLU A 28 38.80 6.24 31.01
CA GLU A 28 39.29 7.32 31.86
C GLU A 28 38.80 8.68 31.32
N GLY A 29 38.63 9.65 32.22
CA GLY A 29 38.22 11.02 31.85
C GLY A 29 36.74 11.15 31.46
N VAL A 30 35.90 10.26 31.96
CA VAL A 30 34.44 10.28 31.74
C VAL A 30 33.71 10.40 33.07
N TYR A 31 32.53 10.94 33.04
CA TYR A 31 31.60 11.00 34.16
C TYR A 31 30.40 10.09 33.90
N LYS A 32 29.86 9.50 34.99
CA LYS A 32 28.64 8.70 34.89
C LYS A 32 27.46 9.61 34.61
N SER A 33 26.71 9.29 33.54
CA SER A 33 25.47 10.01 33.20
C SER A 33 24.38 9.71 34.24
N PRO A 34 23.57 10.71 34.63
CA PRO A 34 22.40 10.53 35.51
C PRO A 34 21.21 9.94 34.76
N ASP A 35 21.40 8.79 34.15
CA ASP A 35 20.37 8.14 33.31
C ASP A 35 19.15 7.73 34.13
N PHE A 36 18.00 7.67 33.43
CA PHE A 36 16.76 7.11 33.94
C PHE A 36 16.38 5.84 33.18
N VAL A 37 16.24 4.75 33.90
CA VAL A 37 15.81 3.46 33.34
C VAL A 37 14.39 3.17 33.79
N ILE A 38 13.48 3.04 32.85
CA ILE A 38 12.05 2.77 33.11
C ILE A 38 11.91 1.49 33.92
N GLY A 39 11.15 1.53 35.00
CA GLY A 39 10.92 0.40 35.89
C GLY A 39 12.05 0.08 36.88
N GLU A 40 13.24 0.69 36.75
CA GLU A 40 14.40 0.41 37.62
C GLU A 40 14.82 1.62 38.47
N THR A 41 14.75 2.83 37.88
CA THR A 41 15.30 4.02 38.54
C THR A 41 14.26 4.68 39.46
N ASP A 42 14.66 4.94 40.71
CA ASP A 42 13.86 5.73 41.64
C ASP A 42 13.77 7.19 41.17
N LEU A 43 12.57 7.72 41.08
CA LEU A 43 12.32 9.05 40.52
C LEU A 43 12.89 10.17 41.40
N GLN A 44 12.82 10.04 42.73
CA GLN A 44 13.30 11.10 43.62
C GLN A 44 14.83 11.15 43.66
N ASP A 45 15.45 9.99 43.68
CA ASP A 45 16.92 9.89 43.57
C ASP A 45 17.40 10.44 42.23
N TRP A 46 16.67 10.14 41.12
CA TRP A 46 17.02 10.69 39.81
C TRP A 46 16.91 12.20 39.74
N LYS A 47 15.82 12.79 40.27
CA LYS A 47 15.64 14.26 40.34
C LYS A 47 16.81 14.91 41.09
N ARG A 48 17.23 14.33 42.20
CA ARG A 48 18.41 14.81 42.93
C ARG A 48 19.68 14.70 42.07
N ARG A 49 19.96 13.56 41.46
CA ARG A 49 21.17 13.33 40.64
C ARG A 49 21.24 14.27 39.44
N ILE A 50 20.14 14.55 38.75
CA ILE A 50 20.20 15.46 37.60
C ILE A 50 20.39 16.92 38.01
N SER A 51 19.94 17.34 39.18
CA SER A 51 20.16 18.69 39.68
C SER A 51 21.62 18.91 40.19
N GLU A 52 22.27 17.87 40.72
CA GLU A 52 23.63 17.93 41.26
C GLU A 52 24.74 17.70 40.19
N THR A 53 24.41 17.03 39.09
CA THR A 53 25.42 16.64 38.09
C THR A 53 25.89 17.81 37.23
N THR A 54 27.15 17.78 36.82
CA THR A 54 27.73 18.67 35.81
C THR A 54 27.70 18.10 34.41
N VAL A 55 27.21 16.85 34.26
CA VAL A 55 27.11 16.19 32.93
C VAL A 55 25.98 16.83 32.13
N PRO A 56 26.25 17.33 30.90
CA PRO A 56 25.25 18.08 30.13
C PRO A 56 24.22 17.21 29.42
N TRP A 57 24.45 15.90 29.33
CA TRP A 57 23.59 14.93 28.63
C TRP A 57 23.20 13.79 29.53
N LEU A 58 22.00 13.25 29.31
CA LEU A 58 21.50 12.07 30.00
C LEU A 58 20.72 11.20 29.03
N GLU A 59 20.51 9.95 29.43
CA GLU A 59 19.70 8.99 28.71
C GLU A 59 18.47 8.59 29.52
N ILE A 60 17.31 8.61 28.85
CA ILE A 60 16.05 8.05 29.37
C ILE A 60 15.73 6.85 28.50
N ARG A 61 15.64 5.66 29.09
CA ARG A 61 15.51 4.42 28.32
C ARG A 61 14.53 3.44 28.91
N GLY A 62 13.82 2.75 28.02
CA GLY A 62 13.07 1.53 28.28
C GLY A 62 13.80 0.30 27.75
N LYS A 63 13.04 -0.75 27.46
CA LYS A 63 13.54 -1.98 26.87
C LYS A 63 13.94 -1.79 25.41
N HIS A 64 13.12 -1.05 24.66
CA HIS A 64 13.19 -0.94 23.20
C HIS A 64 13.55 0.44 22.69
N PHE A 65 13.59 1.43 23.53
CA PHE A 65 14.00 2.80 23.18
C PHE A 65 15.08 3.35 24.12
N ALA A 66 15.83 4.32 23.63
CA ALA A 66 16.81 5.08 24.40
C ALA A 66 16.88 6.51 23.89
N PHE A 67 16.43 7.45 24.68
CA PHE A 67 16.38 8.88 24.35
C PHE A 67 17.56 9.61 24.99
N THR A 68 18.45 10.16 24.17
CA THR A 68 19.56 10.98 24.64
C THR A 68 19.13 12.45 24.55
N VAL A 69 19.06 13.11 25.70
CA VAL A 69 18.51 14.44 25.85
C VAL A 69 19.46 15.35 26.63
N GLN A 70 19.37 16.65 26.40
CA GLN A 70 20.15 17.64 27.12
C GLN A 70 19.57 17.85 28.53
N LYS A 71 20.44 17.78 29.53
CA LYS A 71 20.08 17.92 30.94
C LYS A 71 19.28 19.19 31.24
N ASP A 72 19.75 20.34 30.78
CA ASP A 72 19.15 21.63 31.10
C ASP A 72 17.72 21.72 30.58
N ARG A 73 17.43 21.18 29.38
CA ARG A 73 16.06 21.09 28.85
C ARG A 73 15.15 20.21 29.68
N VAL A 74 15.68 19.12 30.26
CA VAL A 74 14.93 18.26 31.15
C VAL A 74 14.65 18.99 32.48
N LEU A 75 15.63 19.73 33.00
CA LEU A 75 15.46 20.53 34.23
C LEU A 75 14.43 21.64 34.05
N ASP A 76 14.43 22.33 32.92
CA ASP A 76 13.45 23.39 32.61
C ASP A 76 12.01 22.86 32.57
N ASN A 77 11.82 21.56 32.30
CA ASN A 77 10.53 20.88 32.18
C ASN A 77 10.34 19.76 33.21
N LEU A 78 11.11 19.75 34.28
CA LEU A 78 11.26 18.59 35.18
C LEU A 78 9.93 18.10 35.79
N GLU A 79 9.07 19.00 36.26
CA GLU A 79 7.80 18.63 36.91
C GLU A 79 6.85 17.98 35.91
N SER A 80 6.73 18.54 34.70
CA SER A 80 5.91 17.98 33.63
C SER A 80 6.38 16.61 33.21
N ILE A 81 7.68 16.46 32.92
CA ILE A 81 8.26 15.21 32.49
C ILE A 81 8.18 14.14 33.58
N SER A 82 8.60 14.47 34.80
CA SER A 82 8.72 13.49 35.89
C SER A 82 7.37 12.94 36.35
N SER A 83 6.30 13.70 36.19
CA SER A 83 4.96 13.27 36.63
C SER A 83 4.42 12.04 35.89
N THR A 84 4.84 11.85 34.63
CA THR A 84 4.36 10.76 33.75
C THR A 84 5.46 9.90 33.15
N LEU A 85 6.72 10.09 33.56
CA LEU A 85 7.89 9.49 32.91
C LEU A 85 7.84 7.95 32.83
N GLN A 86 7.36 7.29 33.87
CA GLN A 86 7.22 5.83 33.90
C GLN A 86 6.14 5.35 32.91
N GLU A 87 5.03 6.09 32.81
CA GLU A 87 3.92 5.76 31.90
C GLU A 87 4.34 5.98 30.44
N VAL A 88 4.96 7.12 30.14
CA VAL A 88 5.47 7.43 28.81
C VAL A 88 6.43 6.33 28.33
N GLY A 89 7.35 5.91 29.22
CA GLY A 89 8.30 4.86 28.88
C GLY A 89 7.63 3.52 28.60
N LYS A 90 6.62 3.15 29.37
CA LYS A 90 5.84 1.92 29.10
C LYS A 90 5.10 1.99 27.77
N GLU A 91 4.49 3.13 27.45
CA GLU A 91 3.77 3.28 26.18
C GLU A 91 4.72 3.23 24.96
N TRP A 92 5.95 3.75 25.08
CA TRP A 92 6.96 3.60 24.04
C TRP A 92 7.38 2.13 23.86
N ASP A 93 7.65 1.41 24.94
CA ASP A 93 8.01 -0.01 24.86
C ASP A 93 6.87 -0.85 24.27
N GLU A 94 5.62 -0.62 24.72
CA GLU A 94 4.43 -1.29 24.18
C GLU A 94 4.23 -0.97 22.69
N ALA A 95 4.40 0.29 22.27
CA ALA A 95 4.26 0.68 20.87
C ALA A 95 5.27 -0.06 19.98
N ILE A 96 6.50 -0.21 20.45
CA ILE A 96 7.55 -0.89 19.68
C ILE A 96 7.33 -2.41 19.69
N GLU A 97 7.06 -3.00 20.83
CA GLU A 97 6.91 -4.46 20.97
C GLU A 97 5.61 -4.97 20.35
N GLU A 98 4.48 -4.41 20.75
CA GLU A 98 3.15 -4.91 20.34
C GLU A 98 2.79 -4.55 18.90
N PHE A 99 3.20 -3.37 18.42
CA PHE A 99 2.78 -2.91 17.11
C PHE A 99 3.86 -3.03 16.04
N PHE A 100 5.11 -2.64 16.33
CA PHE A 100 6.14 -2.70 15.29
C PHE A 100 6.73 -4.10 15.18
N PHE A 101 7.16 -4.71 16.28
CA PHE A 101 7.76 -6.04 16.20
C PHE A 101 6.75 -7.07 15.72
N GLU A 102 5.54 -7.04 16.24
CA GLU A 102 4.49 -7.96 15.80
C GLU A 102 4.19 -7.79 14.30
N TYR A 103 4.02 -6.56 13.83
CA TYR A 103 3.74 -6.29 12.40
C TYR A 103 4.82 -6.83 11.48
N TYR A 104 6.09 -6.70 11.87
CA TYR A 104 7.23 -7.21 11.09
C TYR A 104 7.60 -8.66 11.42
N GLY A 105 6.83 -9.34 12.24
CA GLY A 105 7.12 -10.70 12.67
C GLY A 105 8.44 -10.84 13.43
N LEU A 106 8.82 -9.82 14.22
CA LEU A 106 10.03 -9.82 15.02
C LEU A 106 9.75 -10.39 16.41
N LYS A 107 10.63 -11.25 16.89
CA LYS A 107 10.54 -11.92 18.21
C LYS A 107 11.68 -11.47 19.12
N ILE A 108 11.36 -11.20 20.38
CA ILE A 108 12.34 -10.90 21.46
C ILE A 108 12.94 -12.21 22.00
N ASP A 109 13.18 -13.15 21.16
CA ASP A 109 13.76 -14.43 21.50
C ASP A 109 15.18 -14.53 20.94
N LYS A 110 16.16 -14.81 21.78
CA LYS A 110 17.55 -14.96 21.37
C LYS A 110 17.78 -16.17 20.47
N ASP A 111 16.91 -17.17 20.62
CA ASP A 111 16.96 -18.42 19.85
C ASP A 111 16.10 -18.34 18.57
N ALA A 112 15.38 -17.24 18.35
CA ALA A 112 14.65 -17.02 17.13
C ALA A 112 15.60 -16.99 15.91
N GLU A 113 15.08 -17.39 14.75
CA GLU A 113 15.81 -17.27 13.49
C GLU A 113 16.25 -15.81 13.25
N GLU A 114 17.41 -15.61 12.63
CA GLU A 114 17.96 -14.26 12.43
C GLU A 114 16.96 -13.31 11.74
N LYS A 115 16.17 -13.81 10.79
CA LYS A 115 15.15 -13.05 10.07
C LYS A 115 13.95 -12.61 10.96
N GLU A 116 13.70 -13.35 12.04
CA GLU A 116 12.59 -13.09 12.98
C GLU A 116 13.06 -12.41 14.26
N ARG A 117 14.38 -12.23 14.44
CA ARG A 117 14.92 -11.69 15.69
C ARG A 117 14.74 -10.18 15.76
N ALA A 118 14.11 -9.72 16.84
CA ALA A 118 14.02 -8.30 17.16
C ALA A 118 15.41 -7.69 17.38
N PRO A 119 15.57 -6.36 17.23
CA PRO A 119 16.80 -5.67 17.57
C PRO A 119 17.24 -5.96 19.00
N GLU A 120 18.49 -6.38 19.18
CA GLU A 120 19.07 -6.65 20.49
C GLU A 120 19.23 -5.38 21.35
N PHE A 121 19.39 -4.24 20.68
CA PHE A 121 19.61 -2.96 21.33
C PHE A 121 18.38 -2.05 21.12
N PRO A 122 18.07 -1.20 22.12
CA PRO A 122 16.99 -0.25 21.98
C PRO A 122 17.22 0.71 20.80
N PHE A 123 16.13 1.14 20.16
CA PHE A 123 16.18 2.22 19.18
C PHE A 123 16.60 3.51 19.86
N ARG A 124 17.65 4.11 19.35
CA ARG A 124 18.21 5.32 19.94
C ARG A 124 17.76 6.56 19.20
N VAL A 125 17.30 7.52 19.96
CA VAL A 125 17.02 8.87 19.48
C VAL A 125 17.93 9.85 20.22
N VAL A 126 18.68 10.65 19.47
CA VAL A 126 19.64 11.62 20.02
C VAL A 126 19.22 13.02 19.64
N LEU A 127 18.96 13.87 20.61
CA LEU A 127 18.82 15.31 20.37
C LEU A 127 20.18 15.92 20.08
N ASP A 128 20.34 16.59 18.95
CA ASP A 128 21.61 17.18 18.52
C ASP A 128 21.45 18.67 18.27
N VAL A 129 22.34 19.46 18.87
CA VAL A 129 22.36 20.93 18.76
C VAL A 129 22.75 21.43 17.36
N GLN A 130 23.33 20.58 16.53
CA GLN A 130 23.76 20.92 15.17
C GLN A 130 22.71 20.59 14.10
N VAL A 131 21.65 19.93 14.48
CA VAL A 131 20.56 19.59 13.56
C VAL A 131 19.61 20.78 13.39
N LEU A 132 19.40 21.20 12.15
CA LEU A 132 18.54 22.34 11.81
C LEU A 132 17.14 21.93 11.32
N GLY A 133 16.89 20.64 11.10
CA GLY A 133 15.60 20.11 10.69
C GLY A 133 14.97 19.25 11.77
N ASN A 134 13.71 18.81 11.58
CA ASN A 134 12.96 18.11 12.62
C ASN A 134 13.57 16.75 12.98
N LEU A 135 13.80 15.89 11.99
CA LEU A 135 14.32 14.53 12.19
C LEU A 135 15.28 14.16 11.06
N TYR A 136 16.34 13.46 11.40
CA TYR A 136 17.24 12.84 10.43
C TYR A 136 17.47 11.38 10.78
N LEU A 137 17.10 10.49 9.89
CA LEU A 137 17.57 9.12 9.91
C LEU A 137 18.99 9.08 9.36
N ARG A 138 19.97 8.83 10.21
CA ARG A 138 21.30 8.48 9.70
C ARG A 138 21.29 7.01 9.27
N ASN A 139 21.75 6.76 8.04
CA ASN A 139 22.01 5.44 7.47
C ASN A 139 23.06 4.61 8.23
N SER A 140 23.60 5.10 9.31
CA SER A 140 24.48 4.35 10.19
C SER A 140 23.64 3.69 11.27
N ASP A 141 23.18 2.55 11.01
CA ASP A 141 22.71 1.42 11.84
C ASP A 141 22.13 1.64 13.26
N TYR A 142 22.12 2.84 13.88
CA TYR A 142 21.96 2.84 15.33
C TYR A 142 21.30 4.05 15.98
N ALA A 143 21.04 5.14 15.26
CA ALA A 143 20.41 6.29 15.91
C ALA A 143 19.60 7.17 14.95
N ILE A 144 18.44 7.59 15.42
CA ILE A 144 17.70 8.73 14.91
C ILE A 144 18.31 9.97 15.52
N VAL A 145 18.64 10.97 14.69
CA VAL A 145 19.13 12.26 15.17
C VAL A 145 18.03 13.29 14.97
N ALA A 146 17.64 13.97 16.04
CA ALA A 146 16.56 14.93 16.06
C ALA A 146 17.04 16.31 16.53
N ILE A 147 16.29 17.34 16.17
CA ILE A 147 16.58 18.71 16.61
C ILE A 147 16.45 18.84 18.14
N ASN A 148 17.43 19.51 18.76
CA ASN A 148 17.40 19.77 20.19
C ASN A 148 16.53 20.99 20.53
N ASN A 149 15.24 20.80 20.61
CA ASN A 149 14.27 21.83 21.02
C ASN A 149 13.23 21.28 22.00
N THR A 150 12.42 22.16 22.59
CA THR A 150 11.37 21.78 23.56
C THR A 150 10.28 20.94 22.91
N TYR A 151 9.89 21.24 21.68
CA TYR A 151 8.86 20.50 20.94
C TYR A 151 9.25 19.01 20.78
N MET A 152 10.49 18.73 20.35
CA MET A 152 10.97 17.35 20.20
C MET A 152 11.09 16.64 21.56
N LEU A 153 11.47 17.34 22.60
CA LEU A 153 11.50 16.80 23.97
C LEU A 153 10.09 16.41 24.44
N GLU A 154 9.09 17.23 24.13
CA GLU A 154 7.68 16.93 24.42
C GLU A 154 7.18 15.71 23.63
N GLU A 155 7.51 15.61 22.35
CA GLU A 155 7.18 14.41 21.56
C GLU A 155 7.77 13.12 22.17
N MET A 156 8.95 13.21 22.76
CA MET A 156 9.65 12.07 23.38
C MET A 156 9.11 11.72 24.77
N LEU A 157 8.83 12.73 25.60
CA LEU A 157 8.70 12.54 27.05
C LEU A 157 7.36 13.03 27.64
N ASN A 158 6.45 13.57 26.83
CA ASN A 158 5.15 14.01 27.32
C ASN A 158 4.05 12.99 26.96
N LEU A 159 3.42 12.43 27.99
CA LEU A 159 2.39 11.42 27.84
C LEU A 159 1.18 11.92 27.04
N ARG A 160 0.76 13.16 27.25
CA ARG A 160 -0.34 13.76 26.50
C ARG A 160 0.01 13.90 25.04
N THR A 161 1.21 14.40 24.73
CA THR A 161 1.70 14.56 23.36
C THR A 161 1.75 13.22 22.63
N LEU A 162 2.24 12.18 23.29
CA LEU A 162 2.24 10.82 22.75
C LEU A 162 0.80 10.32 22.49
N ARG A 163 -0.10 10.46 23.46
CA ARG A 163 -1.49 9.96 23.38
C ARG A 163 -2.39 10.70 22.41
N ILE A 164 -2.13 11.97 22.11
CA ILE A 164 -2.88 12.71 21.07
C ILE A 164 -2.32 12.54 19.67
N GLY A 165 -1.27 11.74 19.50
CA GLY A 165 -0.69 11.41 18.21
C GLY A 165 0.39 12.38 17.70
N ASN A 166 0.77 13.40 18.45
CA ASN A 166 1.78 14.36 18.01
C ASN A 166 3.18 13.76 17.85
N SER A 167 3.42 12.59 18.43
CA SER A 167 4.68 11.85 18.29
C SER A 167 4.76 10.99 17.01
N VAL A 168 3.83 11.15 16.07
CA VAL A 168 3.76 10.33 14.85
C VAL A 168 5.05 10.38 14.04
N ALA A 169 5.69 11.55 13.91
CA ALA A 169 6.93 11.67 13.16
C ALA A 169 8.05 10.80 13.77
N LEU A 170 8.18 10.81 15.09
CA LEU A 170 9.17 10.01 15.81
C LEU A 170 8.81 8.51 15.79
N LEU A 171 7.55 8.16 16.00
CA LEU A 171 7.03 6.80 15.86
C LEU A 171 7.29 6.25 14.44
N SER A 172 7.04 7.06 13.42
CA SER A 172 7.29 6.70 12.01
C SER A 172 8.78 6.48 11.74
N ALA A 173 9.65 7.29 12.33
CA ALA A 173 11.10 7.14 12.22
C ALA A 173 11.58 5.83 12.88
N ILE A 174 11.09 5.48 14.07
CA ILE A 174 11.39 4.22 14.74
C ILE A 174 10.84 3.03 13.94
N ASN A 175 9.61 3.12 13.45
CA ASN A 175 9.00 2.12 12.58
C ASN A 175 9.85 1.86 11.33
N SER A 176 10.35 2.93 10.70
CA SER A 176 11.25 2.82 9.54
C SER A 176 12.55 2.08 9.88
N MET A 177 13.07 2.19 11.10
CA MET A 177 14.23 1.40 11.52
C MET A 177 13.94 -0.09 11.65
N CYS A 178 12.70 -0.47 11.96
CA CYS A 178 12.27 -1.88 11.91
C CYS A 178 12.28 -2.42 10.48
N THR A 179 11.88 -1.61 9.50
CA THR A 179 11.88 -2.01 8.07
C THR A 179 13.28 -2.16 7.50
N TYR A 180 14.24 -1.37 7.97
CA TYR A 180 15.63 -1.41 7.47
C TYR A 180 16.32 -2.76 7.67
N ARG A 181 15.85 -3.57 8.62
CA ARG A 181 16.34 -4.93 8.84
C ARG A 181 15.74 -5.97 7.90
N SER A 182 14.63 -5.63 7.26
CA SER A 182 14.06 -6.42 6.18
C SER A 182 14.71 -5.97 4.88
N ARG A 183 15.61 -6.78 4.32
CA ARG A 183 16.29 -6.48 3.03
C ARG A 183 15.31 -6.26 1.90
N ASN A 184 14.13 -6.82 2.00
CA ASN A 184 13.07 -6.77 1.01
C ASN A 184 11.81 -6.19 1.62
N ASN A 185 11.16 -5.28 0.89
CA ASN A 185 9.85 -4.76 1.23
C ASN A 185 8.83 -5.40 0.28
N PRO A 186 7.74 -6.03 0.79
CA PRO A 186 6.74 -6.66 -0.06
C PRO A 186 5.88 -5.68 -0.88
N TRP A 187 5.94 -4.40 -0.53
CA TRP A 187 5.09 -3.37 -1.11
C TRP A 187 5.82 -2.54 -2.16
N PRO A 188 5.17 -2.19 -3.27
CA PRO A 188 5.71 -1.22 -4.23
C PRO A 188 5.85 0.17 -3.60
N ALA A 189 6.62 1.04 -4.25
CA ALA A 189 6.98 2.35 -3.71
C ALA A 189 5.75 3.18 -3.29
N ASP A 190 4.69 3.15 -4.09
CA ASP A 190 3.46 3.91 -3.86
C ASP A 190 2.68 3.42 -2.63
N TYR A 191 2.69 2.12 -2.36
CA TYR A 191 2.03 1.51 -1.20
C TYR A 191 2.89 1.49 0.06
N ARG A 192 4.20 1.67 -0.06
CA ARG A 192 5.13 1.53 1.08
C ARG A 192 4.85 2.50 2.21
N THR A 193 4.56 3.76 1.88
CA THR A 193 4.21 4.79 2.87
C THR A 193 2.95 4.40 3.63
N VAL A 194 1.95 3.90 2.90
CA VAL A 194 0.66 3.49 3.47
C VAL A 194 0.81 2.23 4.31
N ALA A 195 1.55 1.23 3.83
CA ALA A 195 1.82 0.00 4.58
C ALA A 195 2.58 0.28 5.89
N ASN A 196 3.52 1.23 5.88
CA ASN A 196 4.22 1.68 7.07
C ASN A 196 3.30 2.46 8.04
N ALA A 197 2.18 2.98 7.59
CA ALA A 197 1.21 3.64 8.45
C ALA A 197 0.31 2.66 9.24
N ILE A 198 0.27 1.38 8.86
CA ILE A 198 -0.58 0.37 9.53
C ILE A 198 -0.25 0.21 11.02
N PRO A 199 1.03 0.03 11.44
CA PRO A 199 1.35 -0.03 12.86
C PRO A 199 0.96 1.25 13.62
N LEU A 200 1.14 2.42 12.99
CA LEU A 200 0.75 3.71 13.57
C LEU A 200 -0.77 3.82 13.74
N TYR A 201 -1.53 3.31 12.77
CA TYR A 201 -2.99 3.20 12.88
C TYR A 201 -3.40 2.34 14.08
N ARG A 202 -2.74 1.20 14.29
CA ARG A 202 -3.02 0.30 15.42
C ARG A 202 -2.76 0.99 16.77
N ILE A 203 -1.63 1.68 16.90
CA ILE A 203 -1.28 2.48 18.09
C ILE A 203 -2.39 3.52 18.35
N GLY A 204 -2.76 4.28 17.31
CA GLY A 204 -3.80 5.28 17.37
C GLY A 204 -5.14 4.70 17.85
N LYS A 205 -5.55 3.57 17.32
CA LYS A 205 -6.81 2.91 17.69
C LYS A 205 -6.83 2.46 19.16
N LYS A 206 -5.69 2.03 19.71
CA LYS A 206 -5.59 1.56 21.10
C LYS A 206 -5.57 2.72 22.11
N ASN A 207 -4.77 3.74 21.82
CA ASN A 207 -4.38 4.74 22.84
C ASN A 207 -5.12 6.07 22.71
N PHE A 208 -5.82 6.32 21.60
CA PHE A 208 -6.38 7.63 21.30
C PHE A 208 -7.89 7.59 21.11
N SER A 209 -8.58 8.67 21.49
CA SER A 209 -9.97 8.83 21.08
C SER A 209 -10.05 8.87 19.55
N LYS A 210 -11.09 8.27 18.98
CA LYS A 210 -11.30 8.12 17.53
C LYS A 210 -11.13 9.42 16.73
N GLU A 211 -11.26 10.56 17.34
CA GLU A 211 -11.28 11.88 16.70
C GLU A 211 -9.88 12.49 16.49
N ASN A 212 -8.89 12.14 17.33
CA ASN A 212 -7.61 12.83 17.36
C ASN A 212 -6.42 12.03 16.78
N ALA A 213 -6.55 10.70 16.70
CA ALA A 213 -5.41 9.82 16.42
C ALA A 213 -4.90 9.87 14.98
N PHE A 214 -5.64 10.42 14.07
CA PHE A 214 -5.45 10.13 12.66
C PHE A 214 -5.14 11.34 11.80
N GLY A 215 -5.38 12.53 12.29
CA GLY A 215 -5.08 13.76 11.56
C GLY A 215 -3.59 13.94 11.28
N GLU A 216 -2.73 13.29 12.08
CA GLU A 216 -1.28 13.44 11.93
C GLU A 216 -0.61 12.33 11.13
N ILE A 217 -1.25 11.16 10.96
CA ILE A 217 -0.74 10.12 10.07
C ILE A 217 -0.77 10.62 8.60
N PHE A 218 -1.79 11.41 8.30
CA PHE A 218 -1.95 12.07 7.01
C PHE A 218 -2.20 13.56 7.26
N PRO A 219 -1.16 14.39 7.30
CA PRO A 219 -1.31 15.83 7.43
C PRO A 219 -2.07 16.37 6.20
N GLY A 220 -3.32 16.67 6.41
CA GLY A 220 -4.27 17.13 5.42
C GLY A 220 -5.61 17.43 6.09
N GLU A 221 -6.51 18.06 5.39
CA GLU A 221 -7.70 18.70 5.96
C GLU A 221 -8.81 17.73 6.38
N GLU A 222 -8.82 16.45 5.91
CA GLU A 222 -9.86 15.49 6.25
C GLU A 222 -9.32 14.35 7.13
N ASN A 223 -10.02 14.11 8.22
CA ASN A 223 -9.75 13.01 9.14
C ASN A 223 -10.21 11.67 8.54
N ILE A 224 -9.54 10.55 8.85
CA ILE A 224 -9.96 9.21 8.41
C ILE A 224 -11.36 8.83 8.89
N THR A 225 -11.89 9.42 9.95
CA THR A 225 -13.30 9.26 10.35
C THR A 225 -14.27 9.73 9.26
N THR A 226 -13.87 10.70 8.45
CA THR A 226 -14.61 11.20 7.29
C THR A 226 -14.19 10.47 6.01
N LEU A 227 -12.90 10.19 5.85
CA LEU A 227 -12.36 9.59 4.63
C LEU A 227 -12.71 8.10 4.47
N PHE A 228 -12.72 7.32 5.55
CA PHE A 228 -13.02 5.88 5.44
C PHE A 228 -14.46 5.60 4.99
N PRO A 229 -15.52 6.26 5.50
CA PRO A 229 -16.86 6.11 4.93
C PRO A 229 -16.92 6.47 3.44
N LYS A 230 -16.28 7.56 3.01
CA LYS A 230 -16.21 7.95 1.59
C LYS A 230 -15.47 6.91 0.75
N ALA A 231 -14.41 6.34 1.27
CA ALA A 231 -13.66 5.29 0.60
C ALA A 231 -14.48 4.01 0.43
N ILE A 232 -15.26 3.62 1.45
CA ILE A 232 -16.19 2.48 1.36
C ILE A 232 -17.29 2.76 0.35
N GLU A 233 -17.88 3.94 0.37
CA GLU A 233 -18.88 4.36 -0.62
C GLU A 233 -18.30 4.28 -2.05
N TYR A 234 -17.07 4.72 -2.24
CA TYR A 234 -16.35 4.57 -3.49
C TYR A 234 -16.17 3.09 -3.87
N ALA A 235 -15.73 2.24 -2.95
CA ALA A 235 -15.56 0.80 -3.21
C ALA A 235 -16.89 0.08 -3.51
N MET A 236 -18.00 0.58 -3.00
CA MET A 236 -19.35 0.04 -3.25
C MET A 236 -20.04 0.64 -4.46
N ALA A 237 -19.59 1.78 -4.97
CA ALA A 237 -20.19 2.41 -6.14
C ALA A 237 -19.99 1.54 -7.39
N ASP A 238 -20.87 1.66 -8.37
CA ASP A 238 -20.94 0.78 -9.54
C ASP A 238 -19.62 0.77 -10.36
N SER A 239 -19.46 -0.26 -11.16
CA SER A 239 -18.29 -0.74 -11.90
C SER A 239 -17.56 0.25 -12.85
N SER A 240 -18.01 1.48 -12.96
CA SER A 240 -17.30 2.55 -13.70
C SER A 240 -16.02 3.07 -13.02
N LYS A 241 -15.47 2.39 -12.04
CA LYS A 241 -14.47 2.80 -11.04
C LYS A 241 -13.02 2.72 -11.45
N TRP A 242 -12.73 2.82 -12.68
CA TRP A 242 -11.45 2.34 -13.21
C TRP A 242 -10.28 3.26 -13.03
N ALA A 243 -10.42 4.33 -12.27
CA ALA A 243 -9.24 5.07 -11.92
C ALA A 243 -9.29 5.53 -10.48
N LYS A 244 -8.40 5.01 -9.64
CA LYS A 244 -7.98 5.66 -8.42
C LYS A 244 -7.71 7.17 -8.64
N GLU A 245 -7.22 7.52 -9.81
CA GLU A 245 -7.05 8.90 -10.29
C GLU A 245 -8.36 9.66 -10.36
N ASP A 246 -9.49 9.02 -10.67
CA ASP A 246 -10.80 9.66 -10.68
C ASP A 246 -11.38 9.87 -9.28
N ALA A 247 -11.07 8.98 -8.34
CA ALA A 247 -11.41 9.21 -6.95
C ALA A 247 -10.63 10.39 -6.37
N ALA A 248 -9.34 10.50 -6.68
CA ALA A 248 -8.51 11.64 -6.30
C ALA A 248 -8.97 12.94 -6.95
N THR A 249 -9.44 12.90 -8.21
CA THR A 249 -10.01 14.06 -8.93
C THR A 249 -11.39 14.43 -8.40
N LYS A 250 -12.22 13.44 -8.06
CA LYS A 250 -13.56 13.66 -7.51
C LYS A 250 -13.53 14.29 -6.11
N TYR A 251 -12.49 14.01 -5.34
CA TYR A 251 -12.33 14.53 -3.98
C TYR A 251 -11.32 15.70 -3.90
N ASP A 252 -10.74 16.12 -5.04
CA ASP A 252 -9.76 17.22 -5.17
C ASP A 252 -8.60 17.17 -4.16
N ASP A 253 -8.26 15.95 -3.67
CA ASP A 253 -7.30 15.78 -2.60
C ASP A 253 -6.43 14.53 -2.77
N LYS A 254 -5.13 14.76 -2.96
CA LYS A 254 -4.11 13.68 -2.96
C LYS A 254 -4.02 12.92 -1.63
N THR A 255 -4.58 13.46 -0.56
CA THR A 255 -4.57 12.86 0.77
C THR A 255 -5.67 11.81 0.90
N ALA A 256 -6.83 12.00 0.27
CA ALA A 256 -7.91 11.02 0.19
C ALA A 256 -7.43 9.70 -0.41
N TYR A 257 -6.58 9.78 -1.42
CA TYR A 257 -5.99 8.63 -2.09
C TYR A 257 -5.18 7.71 -1.14
N LYS A 258 -4.36 8.30 -0.27
CA LYS A 258 -3.59 7.54 0.72
C LYS A 258 -4.49 6.90 1.78
N ALA A 259 -5.58 7.58 2.15
CA ALA A 259 -6.54 7.03 3.10
C ALA A 259 -7.30 5.83 2.50
N PHE A 260 -7.60 5.83 1.19
CA PHE A 260 -8.21 4.71 0.49
C PHE A 260 -7.29 3.49 0.47
N ASP A 261 -6.01 3.70 0.14
CA ASP A 261 -5.01 2.64 0.18
C ASP A 261 -4.83 2.10 1.61
N LEU A 262 -4.77 2.97 2.62
CA LEU A 262 -4.66 2.55 4.01
C LEU A 262 -5.87 1.70 4.43
N LEU A 263 -7.08 2.14 4.10
CA LEU A 263 -8.29 1.40 4.43
C LEU A 263 -8.31 0.02 3.79
N SER A 264 -7.95 -0.09 2.51
CA SER A 264 -7.88 -1.37 1.82
C SER A 264 -6.91 -2.35 2.49
N LEU A 265 -5.73 -1.89 2.90
CA LEU A 265 -4.78 -2.72 3.63
C LEU A 265 -5.26 -3.10 5.03
N ILE A 266 -5.94 -2.19 5.74
CA ILE A 266 -6.56 -2.47 7.03
C ILE A 266 -7.69 -3.50 6.90
N GLN A 267 -8.48 -3.42 5.83
CA GLN A 267 -9.51 -4.41 5.54
C GLN A 267 -8.93 -5.80 5.34
N LEU A 268 -7.89 -5.92 4.51
CA LEU A 268 -7.18 -7.19 4.31
C LEU A 268 -6.60 -7.72 5.63
N ALA A 269 -6.03 -6.85 6.46
CA ALA A 269 -5.48 -7.24 7.75
C ALA A 269 -6.54 -7.76 8.75
N ASN A 270 -7.81 -7.43 8.55
CA ASN A 270 -8.92 -7.86 9.41
C ASN A 270 -9.84 -8.89 8.74
N TYR A 271 -9.45 -9.45 7.59
CA TYR A 271 -10.34 -10.30 6.80
C TYR A 271 -10.70 -11.63 7.50
N ASP A 272 -9.75 -12.21 8.19
CA ASP A 272 -9.90 -13.51 8.87
C ASP A 272 -10.03 -13.39 10.40
N ASP A 273 -10.26 -12.19 10.93
CA ASP A 273 -10.29 -11.89 12.37
C ASP A 273 -9.01 -12.33 13.12
N ASN A 274 -7.92 -12.62 12.41
CA ASN A 274 -6.73 -13.25 12.94
C ASN A 274 -5.63 -12.24 13.31
N ASN A 275 -6.00 -11.14 13.91
CA ASN A 275 -5.12 -10.18 14.58
C ASN A 275 -3.91 -9.72 13.73
N TRP A 276 -4.13 -9.36 12.45
CA TRP A 276 -3.10 -8.85 11.53
C TRP A 276 -2.07 -9.89 11.06
N GLU A 277 -2.30 -11.18 11.29
CA GLU A 277 -1.37 -12.25 10.91
C GLU A 277 -1.08 -12.27 9.41
N ALA A 278 -2.02 -11.87 8.55
CA ALA A 278 -1.79 -11.74 7.11
C ALA A 278 -0.64 -10.77 6.79
N MET A 279 -0.58 -9.64 7.48
CA MET A 279 0.46 -8.62 7.29
C MET A 279 1.82 -9.10 7.83
N LYS A 280 1.80 -9.76 8.98
CA LYS A 280 2.97 -10.41 9.55
C LYS A 280 3.53 -11.50 8.62
N TYR A 281 2.64 -12.37 8.11
CA TYR A 281 3.01 -13.40 7.15
C TYR A 281 3.69 -12.81 5.92
N LEU A 282 3.10 -11.76 5.33
CA LEU A 282 3.65 -11.09 4.18
C LEU A 282 5.07 -10.52 4.44
N ASN A 283 5.25 -9.87 5.58
CA ASN A 283 6.56 -9.32 5.97
C ASN A 283 7.60 -10.43 6.21
N LEU A 284 7.21 -11.55 6.82
CA LEU A 284 8.10 -12.69 7.04
C LEU A 284 8.50 -13.35 5.72
N LYS A 285 7.54 -13.57 4.82
CA LYS A 285 7.81 -14.13 3.49
C LYS A 285 8.76 -13.26 2.68
N ALA A 286 8.59 -11.95 2.73
CA ALA A 286 9.50 -11.03 2.08
C ALA A 286 10.95 -11.16 2.56
N LYS A 287 11.16 -11.50 3.83
CA LYS A 287 12.52 -11.72 4.40
C LYS A 287 13.16 -13.03 3.94
N GLU A 288 12.38 -14.02 3.54
CA GLU A 288 12.88 -15.31 3.04
C GLU A 288 13.50 -15.18 1.64
N GLU A 289 13.05 -14.21 0.86
CA GLU A 289 13.48 -14.01 -0.51
C GLU A 289 14.85 -13.30 -0.60
N ARG A 290 15.64 -13.66 -1.61
CA ARG A 290 16.91 -12.96 -1.91
C ARG A 290 16.67 -11.57 -2.48
N SER A 291 15.67 -11.45 -3.33
CA SER A 291 15.19 -10.21 -3.92
C SER A 291 13.73 -10.36 -4.30
N ILE A 292 12.97 -9.28 -4.19
CA ILE A 292 11.57 -9.21 -4.60
C ILE A 292 11.48 -8.16 -5.70
N ASP A 293 10.79 -8.48 -6.78
CA ASP A 293 10.29 -7.45 -7.68
C ASP A 293 9.08 -6.79 -7.00
N ASN A 294 9.31 -5.58 -6.51
CA ASN A 294 8.30 -4.74 -5.90
C ASN A 294 7.98 -3.50 -6.76
N SER A 295 8.19 -3.59 -8.06
CA SER A 295 7.75 -2.56 -9.01
C SER A 295 6.22 -2.50 -9.12
N THR A 296 5.54 -3.60 -8.81
CA THR A 296 4.09 -3.76 -8.83
C THR A 296 3.59 -4.41 -7.53
N LEU A 297 2.27 -4.55 -7.38
CA LEU A 297 1.65 -5.27 -6.26
C LEU A 297 1.73 -6.80 -6.36
N SER A 298 2.26 -7.35 -7.46
CA SER A 298 2.23 -8.79 -7.76
C SER A 298 2.71 -9.66 -6.60
N TYR A 299 3.84 -9.31 -5.99
CA TYR A 299 4.36 -10.08 -4.87
C TYR A 299 3.38 -10.11 -3.69
N ALA A 300 2.94 -8.94 -3.24
CA ALA A 300 2.02 -8.82 -2.10
C ALA A 300 0.68 -9.51 -2.38
N PHE A 301 0.14 -9.33 -3.58
CA PHE A 301 -1.10 -9.96 -4.02
C PHE A 301 -1.03 -11.49 -3.95
N ARG A 302 0.01 -12.08 -4.58
CA ARG A 302 0.18 -13.56 -4.60
C ARG A 302 0.36 -14.12 -3.20
N MET A 303 1.18 -13.48 -2.36
CA MET A 303 1.40 -13.93 -0.98
C MET A 303 0.13 -13.81 -0.11
N LEU A 304 -0.70 -12.79 -0.33
CA LEU A 304 -1.99 -12.68 0.37
C LEU A 304 -2.99 -13.74 -0.13
N CYS A 305 -3.04 -14.03 -1.44
CA CYS A 305 -3.82 -15.17 -1.95
C CYS A 305 -3.35 -16.50 -1.33
N ASP A 306 -2.04 -16.69 -1.18
CA ASP A 306 -1.47 -17.88 -0.54
C ASP A 306 -1.81 -17.98 0.95
N TYR A 307 -1.81 -16.84 1.64
CA TYR A 307 -2.16 -16.80 3.07
C TYR A 307 -3.63 -17.18 3.28
N PHE A 308 -4.55 -16.48 2.61
CA PHE A 308 -5.98 -16.67 2.77
C PHE A 308 -6.51 -17.94 2.07
N LYS A 309 -5.71 -18.55 1.19
CA LYS A 309 -6.15 -19.65 0.30
C LYS A 309 -7.38 -19.27 -0.53
N GLN A 310 -7.45 -18.02 -0.93
CA GLN A 310 -8.55 -17.45 -1.68
C GLN A 310 -8.04 -16.56 -2.83
N ASN A 311 -8.83 -16.49 -3.89
CA ASN A 311 -8.62 -15.56 -4.98
C ASN A 311 -9.15 -14.18 -4.56
N LEU A 312 -8.25 -13.24 -4.34
CA LEU A 312 -8.54 -11.90 -3.88
C LEU A 312 -8.87 -10.91 -5.01
N CYS A 313 -8.94 -11.35 -6.27
CA CYS A 313 -9.28 -10.48 -7.39
C CYS A 313 -10.54 -9.64 -7.16
N PRO A 314 -11.66 -10.17 -6.59
CA PRO A 314 -12.84 -9.34 -6.33
C PRO A 314 -12.53 -8.14 -5.44
N PHE A 315 -11.76 -8.33 -4.38
CA PHE A 315 -11.38 -7.24 -3.48
C PHE A 315 -10.62 -6.13 -4.20
N PHE A 316 -9.59 -6.49 -4.94
CA PHE A 316 -8.76 -5.52 -5.65
C PHE A 316 -9.53 -4.83 -6.78
N ASP A 317 -10.42 -5.55 -7.45
CA ASP A 317 -11.29 -4.97 -8.48
C ASP A 317 -12.27 -3.95 -7.87
N TYR A 318 -12.88 -4.25 -6.71
CA TYR A 318 -13.73 -3.29 -5.99
C TYR A 318 -12.96 -2.04 -5.53
N TRP A 319 -11.67 -2.16 -5.25
CA TRP A 319 -10.81 -1.02 -4.93
C TRP A 319 -10.23 -0.33 -6.17
N GLY A 320 -10.53 -0.79 -7.38
CA GLY A 320 -9.98 -0.24 -8.62
C GLY A 320 -8.46 -0.43 -8.74
N VAL A 321 -7.92 -1.47 -8.10
CA VAL A 321 -6.51 -1.82 -8.15
C VAL A 321 -6.29 -2.85 -9.25
N GLU A 322 -5.63 -2.44 -10.32
CA GLU A 322 -5.36 -3.33 -11.44
C GLU A 322 -4.39 -4.45 -11.05
N GLN A 323 -4.75 -5.68 -11.43
CA GLN A 323 -3.92 -6.85 -11.29
C GLN A 323 -3.37 -7.25 -12.66
N LEU A 324 -2.10 -7.63 -12.72
CA LEU A 324 -1.52 -8.17 -13.94
C LEU A 324 -2.21 -9.48 -14.32
N ASP A 325 -2.31 -9.75 -15.60
CA ASP A 325 -2.92 -10.98 -16.11
C ASP A 325 -2.27 -12.26 -15.51
N GLU A 326 -0.96 -12.21 -15.27
CA GLU A 326 -0.24 -13.31 -14.61
C GLU A 326 -0.66 -13.51 -13.15
N ASP A 327 -0.99 -12.44 -12.44
CA ASP A 327 -1.44 -12.48 -11.06
C ASP A 327 -2.86 -13.03 -10.98
N ARG A 328 -3.75 -12.63 -11.88
CA ARG A 328 -5.09 -13.19 -12.00
C ARG A 328 -5.04 -14.69 -12.27
N LYS A 329 -4.21 -15.13 -13.22
CA LYS A 329 -4.00 -16.54 -13.51
C LYS A 329 -3.42 -17.30 -12.31
N TYR A 330 -2.51 -16.68 -11.56
CA TYR A 330 -1.98 -17.27 -10.33
C TYR A 330 -3.10 -17.47 -9.29
N ALA A 331 -3.97 -16.48 -9.12
CA ALA A 331 -5.07 -16.54 -8.15
C ALA A 331 -6.16 -17.59 -8.50
N GLU A 332 -6.30 -17.97 -9.78
CA GLU A 332 -7.27 -19.00 -10.24
C GLU A 332 -7.09 -20.38 -9.55
N GLN A 333 -5.92 -20.66 -8.96
CA GLN A 333 -5.71 -21.88 -8.19
C GLN A 333 -6.51 -21.93 -6.88
N TYR A 334 -7.05 -20.81 -6.43
CA TYR A 334 -7.82 -20.65 -5.21
C TYR A 334 -9.30 -20.32 -5.52
N PRO A 335 -10.24 -20.74 -4.66
CA PRO A 335 -11.63 -20.29 -4.77
C PRO A 335 -11.70 -18.76 -4.59
N LEU A 336 -12.69 -18.14 -5.23
CA LEU A 336 -12.98 -16.73 -5.00
C LEU A 336 -13.29 -16.48 -3.53
N MET A 337 -12.88 -15.31 -3.04
CA MET A 337 -13.21 -14.87 -1.70
C MET A 337 -14.74 -14.77 -1.52
N ASP A 338 -15.23 -15.13 -0.34
CA ASP A 338 -16.67 -15.28 -0.06
C ASP A 338 -17.25 -14.20 0.86
N LYS A 339 -16.47 -13.18 1.22
CA LYS A 339 -16.89 -12.06 2.08
C LYS A 339 -16.66 -10.71 1.43
N LYS A 340 -17.57 -9.79 1.66
CA LYS A 340 -17.51 -8.40 1.18
C LYS A 340 -16.64 -7.54 2.09
N ILE A 341 -15.35 -7.83 2.18
CA ILE A 341 -14.43 -7.10 3.06
C ILE A 341 -14.29 -5.60 2.68
N TRP A 342 -14.53 -5.24 1.43
CA TRP A 342 -14.52 -3.84 0.98
C TRP A 342 -15.63 -2.97 1.58
N GLU A 343 -16.67 -3.58 2.18
CA GLU A 343 -17.71 -2.88 2.95
C GLU A 343 -17.34 -2.70 4.44
N TYR A 344 -16.27 -3.35 4.92
CA TYR A 344 -15.87 -3.33 6.32
C TYR A 344 -15.33 -1.96 6.73
N ASN A 345 -15.95 -1.36 7.75
CA ASN A 345 -15.47 -0.13 8.36
C ASN A 345 -14.74 -0.41 9.69
N PRO A 346 -13.40 -0.32 9.74
CA PRO A 346 -12.65 -0.61 10.96
C PRO A 346 -12.88 0.39 12.09
N LEU A 347 -13.48 1.56 11.80
CA LEU A 347 -13.89 2.55 12.83
C LEU A 347 -15.24 2.20 13.46
N ASN A 348 -16.05 1.42 12.77
CA ASN A 348 -17.32 0.88 13.26
C ASN A 348 -17.45 -0.59 12.81
N PRO A 349 -16.71 -1.51 13.45
CA PRO A 349 -16.64 -2.91 13.01
C PRO A 349 -18.03 -3.57 13.02
N GLN A 350 -18.36 -4.21 11.93
CA GLN A 350 -19.56 -5.02 11.75
C GLN A 350 -19.18 -6.39 11.24
N GLN A 351 -20.05 -7.37 11.40
CA GLN A 351 -19.85 -8.70 10.81
C GLN A 351 -19.75 -8.57 9.29
N LEU A 352 -18.77 -9.26 8.71
CA LEU A 352 -18.59 -9.32 7.26
C LEU A 352 -19.80 -9.98 6.62
N LYS A 353 -20.32 -9.37 5.55
CA LYS A 353 -21.41 -9.93 4.76
C LYS A 353 -20.86 -10.96 3.78
N ASP A 354 -21.68 -11.98 3.48
CA ASP A 354 -21.37 -12.94 2.45
C ASP A 354 -21.34 -12.27 1.06
N TYR A 355 -20.43 -12.75 0.24
CA TYR A 355 -20.32 -12.35 -1.15
C TYR A 355 -20.87 -13.46 -2.06
N ASP A 356 -21.82 -13.12 -2.91
CA ASP A 356 -22.26 -14.02 -3.96
C ASP A 356 -21.21 -14.08 -5.07
N VAL A 357 -20.34 -15.06 -4.98
CA VAL A 357 -19.26 -15.28 -5.95
C VAL A 357 -19.76 -15.50 -7.36
N SER A 358 -21.03 -15.93 -7.54
CA SER A 358 -21.62 -16.10 -8.87
C SER A 358 -21.90 -14.75 -9.57
N SER A 359 -21.96 -13.67 -8.80
CA SER A 359 -22.14 -12.31 -9.30
C SER A 359 -20.83 -11.64 -9.73
N TYR A 360 -19.69 -12.28 -9.49
CA TYR A 360 -18.39 -11.68 -9.83
C TYR A 360 -18.11 -11.80 -11.32
N CYS A 361 -17.96 -10.66 -11.97
CA CYS A 361 -17.49 -10.57 -13.35
C CYS A 361 -15.98 -10.78 -13.39
N TYR A 362 -15.55 -11.99 -13.72
CA TYR A 362 -14.16 -12.34 -13.80
C TYR A 362 -13.51 -11.73 -15.07
N ARG A 363 -12.43 -10.98 -14.90
CA ARG A 363 -11.66 -10.50 -16.04
C ARG A 363 -10.77 -11.61 -16.58
N HIS A 364 -11.02 -12.03 -17.80
CA HIS A 364 -10.17 -13.01 -18.47
C HIS A 364 -8.79 -12.43 -18.76
N SER A 365 -7.75 -13.23 -18.51
CA SER A 365 -6.39 -12.90 -18.95
C SER A 365 -6.34 -12.79 -20.46
N ARG A 366 -5.75 -11.72 -20.96
CA ARG A 366 -5.55 -11.45 -22.40
C ARG A 366 -4.23 -11.97 -22.94
N ARG A 367 -3.40 -12.59 -22.08
CA ARG A 367 -2.01 -12.98 -22.39
C ARG A 367 -1.89 -13.85 -23.65
N ASP A 368 -2.84 -14.77 -23.82
CA ASP A 368 -2.82 -15.74 -24.92
C ASP A 368 -3.79 -15.35 -26.05
N TRP A 369 -4.39 -14.18 -25.96
CA TRP A 369 -5.31 -13.69 -26.98
C TRP A 369 -4.53 -13.24 -28.22
N LYS A 370 -5.22 -13.33 -29.37
CA LYS A 370 -4.78 -12.70 -30.59
C LYS A 370 -5.83 -11.68 -31.03
N VAL A 371 -5.40 -10.58 -31.60
CA VAL A 371 -6.28 -9.53 -32.08
C VAL A 371 -5.87 -9.09 -33.47
N SER A 372 -6.84 -8.84 -34.32
CA SER A 372 -6.64 -8.35 -35.67
C SER A 372 -7.73 -7.37 -36.05
N ALA A 373 -7.41 -6.34 -36.82
CA ALA A 373 -8.34 -5.30 -37.25
C ALA A 373 -8.47 -5.28 -38.76
N TYR A 374 -9.70 -5.18 -39.26
CA TYR A 374 -10.03 -5.25 -40.69
C TYR A 374 -11.02 -4.15 -41.06
N ASP A 375 -11.03 -3.77 -42.32
CA ASP A 375 -12.07 -2.92 -42.91
C ASP A 375 -13.28 -3.73 -43.40
N LYS A 376 -14.20 -3.03 -44.07
CA LYS A 376 -15.37 -3.59 -44.73
C LYS A 376 -15.01 -4.78 -45.63
N GLY A 377 -15.62 -5.91 -45.34
CA GLY A 377 -15.46 -7.12 -46.11
C GLY A 377 -14.14 -7.87 -45.85
N TYR A 378 -13.40 -7.48 -44.78
CA TYR A 378 -12.09 -8.02 -44.44
C TYR A 378 -11.03 -7.89 -45.54
N GLY A 379 -11.20 -6.86 -46.41
CA GLY A 379 -10.28 -6.62 -47.52
C GLY A 379 -8.87 -6.19 -47.08
N ILE A 380 -8.75 -5.54 -45.89
CA ILE A 380 -7.51 -4.98 -45.41
C ILE A 380 -7.33 -5.33 -43.97
N ASN A 381 -6.27 -6.05 -43.64
CA ASN A 381 -5.79 -6.18 -42.27
C ASN A 381 -4.92 -4.95 -41.98
N TYR A 382 -5.32 -4.15 -41.01
CA TYR A 382 -4.58 -2.96 -40.64
C TYR A 382 -3.55 -3.27 -39.55
N ASP A 383 -2.31 -3.31 -39.93
CA ASP A 383 -1.14 -3.49 -39.06
C ASP A 383 -0.24 -2.24 -39.11
N GLY A 384 -0.77 -1.12 -38.64
CA GLY A 384 -0.03 0.15 -38.64
C GLY A 384 1.09 0.18 -37.60
N ASP A 385 2.28 0.69 -37.99
CA ASP A 385 3.50 0.63 -37.17
C ASP A 385 3.41 1.32 -35.80
N SER A 386 2.53 2.29 -35.61
CA SER A 386 2.47 3.11 -34.40
C SER A 386 1.22 2.90 -33.54
N ARG A 387 0.22 2.14 -34.01
CA ARG A 387 -1.08 1.96 -33.33
C ARG A 387 -1.67 0.60 -33.65
N LYS A 388 -0.94 -0.42 -33.28
CA LYS A 388 -1.24 -1.82 -33.62
C LYS A 388 -2.50 -2.33 -32.93
N PRO A 389 -3.21 -3.32 -33.50
CA PRO A 389 -4.34 -3.99 -32.85
C PRO A 389 -3.98 -4.58 -31.48
N GLU A 390 -2.77 -5.06 -31.29
CA GLU A 390 -2.28 -5.64 -30.03
C GLU A 390 -2.32 -4.67 -28.85
N TYR A 391 -2.31 -3.36 -29.10
CA TYR A 391 -2.49 -2.33 -28.08
C TYR A 391 -3.90 -2.34 -27.44
N LEU A 392 -4.85 -3.06 -28.03
CA LEU A 392 -6.18 -3.26 -27.41
C LEU A 392 -6.19 -4.31 -26.30
N ILE A 393 -5.14 -5.13 -26.22
CA ILE A 393 -5.03 -6.25 -25.29
C ILE A 393 -3.74 -6.26 -24.45
N ASP A 394 -2.86 -5.25 -24.60
CA ASP A 394 -1.55 -5.20 -23.93
C ASP A 394 -1.63 -4.79 -22.43
N GLY A 395 -2.78 -4.30 -21.99
CA GLY A 395 -2.98 -3.85 -20.60
C GLY A 395 -2.50 -2.42 -20.31
N GLU A 396 -1.93 -1.73 -21.30
CA GLU A 396 -1.33 -0.42 -21.14
C GLU A 396 -2.30 0.72 -21.50
N LYS A 397 -2.69 1.54 -20.54
CA LYS A 397 -3.62 2.68 -20.77
C LYS A 397 -3.04 3.80 -21.66
N LYS A 398 -1.72 3.80 -21.86
CA LYS A 398 -1.02 4.81 -22.70
C LYS A 398 -0.96 4.43 -24.15
N THR A 399 -1.17 3.18 -24.49
CA THR A 399 -1.24 2.67 -25.84
C THR A 399 -2.68 2.71 -26.36
N ASN A 400 -2.86 2.83 -27.65
CA ASN A 400 -4.18 2.77 -28.26
C ASN A 400 -4.10 2.27 -29.71
N TRP A 401 -5.13 1.60 -30.12
CA TRP A 401 -5.36 1.30 -31.53
C TRP A 401 -6.05 2.47 -32.23
N SER A 402 -5.75 2.64 -33.52
CA SER A 402 -6.45 3.60 -34.38
C SER A 402 -6.54 3.02 -35.79
N SER A 403 -7.69 3.14 -36.42
CA SER A 403 -7.91 2.63 -37.78
C SER A 403 -6.97 3.21 -38.84
N GLY A 404 -6.30 4.31 -38.55
CA GLY A 404 -5.34 4.91 -39.49
C GLY A 404 -5.95 5.31 -40.84
N LYS A 405 -5.06 5.48 -41.81
CA LYS A 405 -5.38 5.74 -43.20
C LYS A 405 -4.51 4.85 -44.09
N ILE A 406 -5.05 4.39 -45.20
CA ILE A 406 -4.30 3.69 -46.22
C ILE A 406 -4.24 4.58 -47.44
N ASN A 407 -3.03 4.93 -47.91
CA ASN A 407 -2.84 5.87 -49.06
C ASN A 407 -3.62 7.18 -48.86
N ASP A 408 -3.55 7.75 -47.64
CA ASP A 408 -4.29 8.96 -47.22
C ASP A 408 -5.84 8.88 -47.29
N LYS A 409 -6.37 7.71 -47.55
CA LYS A 409 -7.84 7.48 -47.48
C LYS A 409 -8.18 6.76 -46.19
N PRO A 410 -9.31 7.18 -45.51
CA PRO A 410 -9.82 6.41 -44.36
C PRO A 410 -10.23 5.01 -44.81
N LEU A 411 -10.13 4.05 -43.92
CA LEU A 411 -10.64 2.69 -44.12
C LEU A 411 -12.17 2.74 -44.34
N GLU A 412 -12.70 1.77 -45.07
CA GLU A 412 -14.16 1.69 -45.30
C GLU A 412 -14.86 1.04 -44.09
N LEU A 413 -15.97 1.65 -43.69
CA LEU A 413 -16.83 1.13 -42.64
C LEU A 413 -17.74 -0.02 -43.14
N PRO A 414 -18.11 -0.95 -42.24
CA PRO A 414 -17.70 -1.04 -40.83
C PRO A 414 -16.30 -1.56 -40.65
N TYR A 415 -15.62 -1.15 -39.53
CA TYR A 415 -14.41 -1.79 -39.09
C TYR A 415 -14.76 -2.99 -38.22
N TYR A 416 -13.87 -4.00 -38.26
CA TYR A 416 -14.01 -5.19 -37.46
C TYR A 416 -12.70 -5.44 -36.68
N ILE A 417 -12.82 -5.58 -35.36
CA ILE A 417 -11.71 -5.97 -34.50
C ILE A 417 -12.06 -7.36 -33.96
N ILE A 418 -11.27 -8.35 -34.34
CA ILE A 418 -11.51 -9.75 -33.97
C ILE A 418 -10.51 -10.17 -32.91
N PHE A 419 -11.03 -10.69 -31.80
CA PHE A 419 -10.28 -11.23 -30.69
C PHE A 419 -10.44 -12.75 -30.67
N ASP A 420 -9.34 -13.47 -30.80
CA ASP A 420 -9.26 -14.90 -30.56
C ASP A 420 -8.90 -15.12 -29.10
N LEU A 421 -9.81 -15.64 -28.29
CA LEU A 421 -9.64 -15.85 -26.86
C LEU A 421 -8.75 -17.09 -26.53
N ASN A 422 -8.29 -17.81 -27.56
CA ASN A 422 -7.47 -19.02 -27.49
C ASN A 422 -8.19 -20.24 -26.84
N LYS A 423 -9.27 -20.04 -26.11
CA LYS A 423 -10.12 -21.07 -25.51
C LYS A 423 -11.57 -20.59 -25.46
N VAL A 424 -12.51 -21.51 -25.38
CA VAL A 424 -13.90 -21.17 -25.07
C VAL A 424 -13.96 -20.62 -23.65
N SER A 425 -14.54 -19.45 -23.48
CA SER A 425 -14.64 -18.72 -22.22
C SER A 425 -16.05 -18.24 -21.97
N ASP A 426 -16.49 -18.25 -20.71
CA ASP A 426 -17.76 -17.65 -20.31
C ASP A 426 -17.61 -16.12 -20.29
N ILE A 427 -18.44 -15.42 -21.04
CA ILE A 427 -18.50 -13.97 -21.14
C ILE A 427 -19.86 -13.49 -20.65
N ASP A 428 -19.88 -12.51 -19.76
CA ASP A 428 -21.06 -11.84 -19.22
C ASP A 428 -21.00 -10.32 -19.37
N GLY A 429 -19.90 -9.81 -19.97
CA GLY A 429 -19.74 -8.42 -20.30
C GLY A 429 -18.41 -8.11 -20.95
N VAL A 430 -18.26 -6.88 -21.42
CA VAL A 430 -17.02 -6.39 -22.04
C VAL A 430 -16.65 -5.03 -21.47
N TYR A 431 -15.35 -4.85 -21.22
CA TYR A 431 -14.79 -3.55 -20.89
C TYR A 431 -14.21 -2.90 -22.12
N LEU A 432 -14.58 -1.65 -22.37
CA LEU A 432 -14.07 -0.85 -23.49
C LEU A 432 -13.56 0.48 -22.96
N ALA A 433 -12.38 0.88 -23.41
CA ALA A 433 -11.77 2.18 -23.13
C ALA A 433 -11.58 2.95 -24.44
N ASN A 434 -11.91 4.24 -24.44
CA ASN A 434 -11.68 5.15 -25.55
C ASN A 434 -10.36 5.90 -25.36
N GLY A 435 -9.54 6.01 -26.42
CA GLY A 435 -8.21 6.65 -26.33
C GLY A 435 -8.26 8.17 -26.17
N TYR A 436 -9.15 8.86 -26.91
CA TYR A 436 -9.26 10.33 -26.95
C TYR A 436 -10.70 10.79 -26.97
N SER A 437 -10.94 11.99 -26.42
CA SER A 437 -12.28 12.57 -26.30
C SER A 437 -13.01 12.86 -27.63
N ASN A 438 -12.28 12.99 -28.72
CA ASN A 438 -12.81 13.30 -30.06
C ASN A 438 -12.72 12.13 -31.04
N GLN A 439 -12.19 10.98 -30.63
CA GLN A 439 -12.01 9.79 -31.45
C GLN A 439 -12.53 8.57 -30.69
N CYS A 440 -13.82 8.53 -30.41
CA CYS A 440 -14.45 7.50 -29.64
C CYS A 440 -15.53 6.77 -30.43
N LEU A 441 -15.90 5.60 -29.93
CA LEU A 441 -17.04 4.87 -30.45
C LEU A 441 -18.34 5.67 -30.25
N ALA A 442 -19.20 5.69 -31.25
CA ALA A 442 -20.54 6.22 -31.13
C ALA A 442 -21.58 5.16 -30.78
N ASP A 443 -21.28 3.92 -31.10
CA ASP A 443 -22.03 2.71 -30.75
C ASP A 443 -21.08 1.59 -30.37
N VAL A 444 -21.57 0.61 -29.62
CA VAL A 444 -20.86 -0.62 -29.28
C VAL A 444 -21.69 -1.78 -29.82
N HIS A 445 -21.09 -2.54 -30.74
CA HIS A 445 -21.68 -3.75 -31.26
C HIS A 445 -20.66 -4.87 -31.19
N VAL A 446 -20.88 -5.79 -30.26
CA VAL A 446 -20.04 -6.96 -30.03
C VAL A 446 -20.75 -8.20 -30.52
N GLU A 447 -20.06 -9.00 -31.28
CA GLU A 447 -20.52 -10.28 -31.81
C GLU A 447 -19.61 -11.39 -31.29
N TYR A 448 -20.08 -12.62 -31.26
CA TYR A 448 -19.32 -13.77 -30.79
C TYR A 448 -19.50 -15.00 -31.68
N ILE A 449 -18.55 -15.93 -31.55
CA ILE A 449 -18.67 -17.32 -32.01
C ILE A 449 -18.34 -18.22 -30.82
N GLY A 450 -19.27 -19.12 -30.46
CA GLY A 450 -19.18 -19.93 -29.24
C GLY A 450 -18.22 -21.11 -29.29
N SER A 451 -17.76 -21.51 -30.46
CA SER A 451 -16.92 -22.70 -30.64
C SER A 451 -15.78 -22.46 -31.62
N GLU A 452 -14.86 -23.39 -31.70
CA GLU A 452 -13.81 -23.38 -32.73
C GLU A 452 -14.42 -23.44 -34.14
N VAL A 453 -13.95 -22.60 -35.03
CA VAL A 453 -14.31 -22.58 -36.46
C VAL A 453 -13.06 -22.65 -37.31
N ALA A 454 -13.21 -23.09 -38.56
CA ALA A 454 -12.09 -23.27 -39.48
C ALA A 454 -11.35 -21.95 -39.76
N ASP A 455 -12.09 -20.86 -39.90
CA ASP A 455 -11.56 -19.52 -40.12
C ASP A 455 -12.48 -18.47 -39.49
N PRO A 456 -12.15 -17.91 -38.33
CA PRO A 456 -12.93 -16.83 -37.71
C PRO A 456 -12.76 -15.51 -38.49
N TYR A 457 -11.80 -15.42 -39.39
CA TYR A 457 -11.55 -14.22 -40.22
C TYR A 457 -12.31 -14.25 -41.54
N ASP A 458 -13.10 -15.31 -41.83
CA ASP A 458 -14.04 -15.29 -42.93
C ASP A 458 -15.21 -14.37 -42.59
N ILE A 459 -15.54 -13.42 -43.50
CA ILE A 459 -16.66 -12.50 -43.31
C ILE A 459 -17.99 -13.23 -43.13
N ASN A 460 -18.12 -14.45 -43.70
CA ASN A 460 -19.31 -15.29 -43.61
C ASN A 460 -19.28 -16.25 -42.43
N ALA A 461 -18.30 -16.16 -41.51
CA ALA A 461 -18.27 -16.96 -40.30
C ALA A 461 -19.54 -16.73 -39.46
N PRO A 462 -20.00 -17.70 -38.67
CA PRO A 462 -21.30 -17.68 -38.00
C PRO A 462 -21.32 -16.76 -36.76
N TRP A 463 -21.12 -15.45 -36.99
CA TRP A 463 -21.17 -14.45 -35.92
C TRP A 463 -22.60 -14.20 -35.44
N GLU A 464 -22.76 -14.23 -34.10
CA GLU A 464 -24.02 -13.89 -33.42
C GLU A 464 -23.80 -12.60 -32.59
N THR A 465 -24.86 -11.80 -32.46
CA THR A 465 -24.83 -10.57 -31.66
C THR A 465 -24.79 -10.92 -30.18
N LEU A 466 -23.77 -10.48 -29.47
CA LEU A 466 -23.64 -10.60 -28.02
C LEU A 466 -24.19 -9.37 -27.32
N LEU A 467 -23.84 -8.17 -27.81
CA LEU A 467 -24.15 -6.91 -27.20
C LEU A 467 -24.29 -5.83 -28.25
N GLN A 468 -25.31 -4.97 -28.13
CA GLN A 468 -25.44 -3.78 -28.94
C GLN A 468 -25.95 -2.59 -28.13
N VAL A 469 -25.16 -1.52 -28.08
CA VAL A 469 -25.49 -0.25 -27.42
C VAL A 469 -25.39 0.88 -28.45
N THR A 470 -26.52 1.48 -28.77
CA THR A 470 -26.61 2.50 -29.84
C THR A 470 -26.81 3.93 -29.31
N ASP A 471 -26.99 4.11 -27.99
CA ASP A 471 -27.09 5.45 -27.38
C ASP A 471 -25.71 6.08 -27.27
N PRO A 472 -25.39 7.12 -28.07
CA PRO A 472 -24.09 7.76 -28.00
C PRO A 472 -23.78 8.39 -26.64
N ASN A 473 -24.77 8.79 -25.86
CA ASN A 473 -24.57 9.38 -24.55
C ASN A 473 -24.14 8.30 -23.56
N VAL A 474 -24.69 7.10 -23.68
CA VAL A 474 -24.27 5.94 -22.89
C VAL A 474 -22.84 5.54 -23.23
N VAL A 475 -22.49 5.52 -24.51
CA VAL A 475 -21.13 5.15 -24.96
C VAL A 475 -20.09 6.22 -24.60
N ARG A 476 -20.47 7.50 -24.61
CA ARG A 476 -19.56 8.65 -24.40
C ARG A 476 -19.41 9.10 -22.96
N ALA A 477 -20.25 8.66 -22.05
CA ALA A 477 -20.37 9.23 -20.69
C ALA A 477 -19.06 9.28 -19.88
N ASN A 478 -18.02 8.52 -20.29
CA ASN A 478 -16.70 8.56 -19.66
C ASN A 478 -15.60 8.27 -20.70
N LEU A 479 -15.24 9.26 -21.48
CA LEU A 479 -14.37 9.13 -22.65
C LEU A 479 -12.89 8.78 -22.33
N LYS A 480 -12.47 8.94 -21.09
CA LYS A 480 -11.10 8.63 -20.66
C LYS A 480 -10.99 7.32 -19.89
N ASN A 481 -12.12 6.71 -19.51
CA ASN A 481 -12.16 5.58 -18.63
C ASN A 481 -12.71 4.34 -19.33
N GLU A 482 -12.25 3.22 -18.88
CA GLU A 482 -12.78 1.93 -19.20
C GLU A 482 -14.24 1.85 -18.73
N ARG A 483 -15.13 1.34 -19.55
CA ARG A 483 -16.54 1.17 -19.24
C ARG A 483 -16.96 -0.26 -19.43
N PHE A 484 -17.69 -0.78 -18.46
CA PHE A 484 -18.30 -2.09 -18.54
C PHE A 484 -19.65 -2.05 -19.23
N PHE A 485 -19.89 -3.00 -20.10
CA PHE A 485 -21.15 -3.25 -20.77
C PHE A 485 -21.55 -4.69 -20.51
N ASP A 486 -22.64 -4.90 -19.77
CA ASP A 486 -23.15 -6.25 -19.45
C ASP A 486 -23.78 -6.89 -20.69
N CYS A 487 -23.69 -8.19 -20.73
CA CYS A 487 -24.41 -9.02 -21.70
C CYS A 487 -24.89 -10.32 -21.06
N PRO A 488 -25.86 -11.02 -21.67
CA PRO A 488 -26.23 -12.34 -21.20
C PRO A 488 -25.01 -13.27 -21.19
N ARG A 489 -24.85 -14.04 -20.11
CA ARG A 489 -23.73 -14.99 -19.98
C ARG A 489 -23.72 -15.96 -21.16
N THR A 490 -22.63 -15.95 -21.90
CA THR A 490 -22.47 -16.65 -23.17
C THR A 490 -21.09 -17.28 -23.26
N GLN A 491 -21.01 -18.47 -23.83
CA GLN A 491 -19.73 -19.10 -24.13
C GLN A 491 -19.19 -18.57 -25.46
N ALA A 492 -18.01 -17.96 -25.45
CA ALA A 492 -17.37 -17.42 -26.65
C ALA A 492 -15.96 -17.99 -26.82
N ARG A 493 -15.64 -18.38 -28.03
CA ARG A 493 -14.28 -18.72 -28.47
C ARG A 493 -13.65 -17.53 -29.16
N TYR A 494 -14.45 -16.76 -29.90
CA TYR A 494 -14.05 -15.53 -30.58
C TYR A 494 -15.03 -14.41 -30.26
N LEU A 495 -14.49 -13.20 -30.15
CA LEU A 495 -15.27 -11.96 -30.04
C LEU A 495 -14.93 -11.05 -31.22
N ARG A 496 -15.91 -10.29 -31.68
CA ARG A 496 -15.74 -9.30 -32.73
C ARG A 496 -16.41 -7.99 -32.35
N LEU A 497 -15.61 -6.91 -32.30
CA LEU A 497 -16.15 -5.56 -32.18
C LEU A 497 -16.38 -5.02 -33.59
N LYS A 498 -17.64 -4.70 -33.91
CA LYS A 498 -18.06 -4.07 -35.18
C LYS A 498 -18.28 -2.60 -34.97
N ILE A 499 -17.55 -1.78 -35.68
CA ILE A 499 -17.58 -0.32 -35.61
C ILE A 499 -18.24 0.20 -36.86
N SER A 500 -19.52 0.56 -36.77
CA SER A 500 -20.32 1.03 -37.94
C SER A 500 -20.40 2.54 -38.00
N ASN A 501 -20.24 3.23 -36.87
CA ASN A 501 -20.34 4.67 -36.79
C ASN A 501 -19.27 5.23 -35.86
N PRO A 502 -18.03 5.42 -36.34
CA PRO A 502 -17.01 6.13 -35.57
C PRO A 502 -17.46 7.59 -35.47
N ASN A 503 -17.43 8.11 -34.25
CA ASN A 503 -17.73 9.50 -34.05
C ASN A 503 -16.50 10.35 -34.46
N THR A 504 -16.39 10.65 -35.72
CA THR A 504 -15.51 11.69 -36.21
C THR A 504 -16.17 13.05 -35.97
N ILE A 505 -15.94 13.65 -34.83
CA ILE A 505 -16.08 15.09 -34.74
C ILE A 505 -14.84 15.66 -35.44
N VAL A 506 -14.99 15.99 -36.69
CA VAL A 506 -14.02 16.81 -37.42
C VAL A 506 -14.29 18.22 -36.93
N PHE A 507 -13.42 18.79 -36.12
CA PHE A 507 -13.24 20.23 -35.99
C PHE A 507 -12.04 20.67 -36.83
#